data_11cf140ee9ecc17a454484a25118fd3e
#
_entry.id   11cf140ee9ecc17a454484a25118fd3e
#
_cell.length_a   1.000
_cell.length_b   1.000
_cell.length_c   1.000
_cell.angle_alpha   90.00
_cell.angle_beta   90.00
_cell.angle_gamma   90.00
#
_symmetry.space_group_name_H-M   'P 1'
#
loop_
_entity.id
_entity.type
_entity.pdbx_description
1 polymer ?
#
loop_
_entity_poly.entity_id
_entity_poly.type
_entity_poly.pdbx_seq_one_letter_code
_entity_poly.pdbx_strand_id
1 'polypeptide(L)'
;DHKELLVFSPDRKDTLHRYYLSNEVREGFIQTPVKRLASLSSVYAAYIEALGLEEYLVAVDEKDYIYSESIRKEMERRDMPELGSVEKINHEALLMAQADLIYSFGWQGNTTGIEQKYPNITFAYAYEYLEEQPLGRAEWIRFFACFFDKEAEADSIFESIKTNYENLKELTVDVAFRP
;
A
#
# COMPACT_ATOMS: atom_id res chain seq x y z
N ASP A 1 3.52 -23.29 5.59
CA ASP A 1 2.29 -22.47 5.66
C ASP A 1 2.33 -21.38 4.60
N HIS A 2 1.15 -20.98 4.11
CA HIS A 2 1.01 -19.88 3.17
C HIS A 2 -0.27 -19.10 3.48
N LYS A 3 -0.31 -17.85 3.02
CA LYS A 3 -1.49 -16.97 3.10
C LYS A 3 -2.00 -16.70 1.68
N GLU A 4 -3.29 -16.52 1.55
CA GLU A 4 -3.94 -16.04 0.34
C GLU A 4 -4.56 -14.68 0.62
N LEU A 5 -4.14 -13.67 -0.14
CA LEU A 5 -4.69 -12.32 -0.06
C LEU A 5 -5.55 -12.06 -1.30
N LEU A 6 -6.81 -11.75 -1.08
CA LEU A 6 -7.78 -11.46 -2.14
C LEU A 6 -8.17 -9.99 -2.13
N VAL A 7 -8.15 -9.38 -3.29
CA VAL A 7 -8.68 -8.03 -3.52
C VAL A 7 -9.96 -8.16 -4.35
N PHE A 8 -11.05 -7.67 -3.82
CA PHE A 8 -12.36 -7.72 -4.48
C PHE A 8 -12.71 -6.39 -5.15
N SER A 9 -13.61 -6.48 -6.15
CA SER A 9 -14.28 -5.30 -6.68
C SER A 9 -15.10 -4.58 -5.59
N PRO A 10 -15.39 -3.27 -5.73
CA PRO A 10 -16.19 -2.52 -4.73
C PRO A 10 -17.54 -3.16 -4.43
N ASP A 11 -18.18 -3.77 -5.43
CA ASP A 11 -19.45 -4.49 -5.28
C ASP A 11 -19.27 -5.95 -4.80
N ARG A 12 -18.03 -6.38 -4.53
CA ARG A 12 -17.62 -7.71 -4.06
C ARG A 12 -18.06 -8.89 -4.94
N LYS A 13 -18.36 -8.65 -6.21
CA LYS A 13 -18.75 -9.73 -7.14
C LYS A 13 -17.56 -10.42 -7.78
N ASP A 14 -16.49 -9.66 -8.03
CA ASP A 14 -15.32 -10.15 -8.73
C ASP A 14 -14.08 -10.09 -7.85
N THR A 15 -13.20 -11.08 -7.98
CA THR A 15 -11.85 -11.02 -7.42
C THR A 15 -10.96 -10.33 -8.45
N LEU A 16 -10.48 -9.13 -8.11
CA LEU A 16 -9.59 -8.34 -8.96
C LEU A 16 -8.16 -8.88 -8.93
N HIS A 17 -7.66 -9.19 -7.72
CA HIS A 17 -6.32 -9.74 -7.55
C HIS A 17 -6.30 -10.83 -6.50
N ARG A 18 -5.35 -11.76 -6.71
CA ARG A 18 -5.05 -12.86 -5.81
C ARG A 18 -3.54 -12.95 -5.64
N TYR A 19 -3.08 -12.85 -4.41
CA TYR A 19 -1.67 -12.97 -4.06
C TYR A 19 -1.48 -14.17 -3.14
N TYR A 20 -0.48 -14.99 -3.45
CA TYR A 20 -0.04 -16.07 -2.58
C TYR A 20 1.22 -15.65 -1.85
N LEU A 21 1.20 -15.67 -0.54
CA LEU A 21 2.28 -15.19 0.32
C LEU A 21 2.86 -16.37 1.12
N SER A 22 4.19 -16.42 1.28
CA SER A 22 4.86 -17.47 2.04
C SER A 22 6.13 -16.95 2.68
N ASN A 23 6.42 -17.39 3.91
CA ASN A 23 7.68 -17.11 4.59
C ASN A 23 8.85 -17.92 4.01
N GLU A 24 8.56 -18.94 3.21
CA GLU A 24 9.55 -19.75 2.54
C GLU A 24 9.62 -19.35 1.06
N VAL A 25 10.83 -19.44 0.46
CA VAL A 25 11.01 -19.25 -0.97
C VAL A 25 10.27 -20.36 -1.71
N ARG A 26 9.25 -19.98 -2.48
CA ARG A 26 8.39 -20.91 -3.19
C ARG A 26 7.97 -20.33 -4.54
N GLU A 27 8.04 -21.13 -5.59
CA GLU A 27 7.62 -20.70 -6.92
C GLU A 27 6.14 -20.31 -6.95
N GLY A 28 5.84 -19.16 -7.54
CA GLY A 28 4.49 -18.59 -7.61
C GLY A 28 4.01 -17.89 -6.33
N PHE A 29 4.87 -17.77 -5.32
CA PHE A 29 4.56 -17.08 -4.07
C PHE A 29 5.43 -15.84 -3.89
N ILE A 30 4.85 -14.81 -3.30
CA ILE A 30 5.58 -13.64 -2.80
C ILE A 30 6.20 -14.02 -1.46
N GLN A 31 7.51 -13.89 -1.34
CA GLN A 31 8.17 -14.15 -0.07
C GLN A 31 7.89 -13.03 0.93
N THR A 32 7.42 -13.40 2.13
CA THR A 32 7.20 -12.48 3.26
C THR A 32 8.14 -12.79 4.42
N PRO A 33 8.49 -11.80 5.23
CA PRO A 33 8.27 -10.38 5.00
C PRO A 33 9.11 -9.86 3.81
N VAL A 34 8.50 -8.99 3.00
CA VAL A 34 9.17 -8.28 1.91
C VAL A 34 10.34 -7.46 2.46
N LYS A 35 11.44 -7.38 1.72
CA LYS A 35 12.67 -6.69 2.16
C LYS A 35 12.90 -5.36 1.44
N ARG A 36 12.43 -5.23 0.21
CA ARG A 36 12.65 -4.07 -0.63
C ARG A 36 11.33 -3.64 -1.29
N LEU A 37 10.74 -2.59 -0.72
CA LEU A 37 9.47 -2.04 -1.14
C LEU A 37 9.70 -0.80 -2.00
N ALA A 38 9.00 -0.70 -3.15
CA ALA A 38 8.82 0.56 -3.85
C ALA A 38 7.34 0.97 -3.83
N SER A 39 7.09 2.28 -3.89
CA SER A 39 5.73 2.83 -3.94
C SER A 39 5.54 3.72 -5.17
N LEU A 40 4.50 3.45 -5.95
CA LEU A 40 4.06 4.26 -7.09
C LEU A 40 2.87 5.16 -6.74
N SER A 41 2.70 5.46 -5.46
CA SER A 41 1.72 6.44 -4.99
C SER A 41 2.15 7.02 -3.65
N SER A 42 2.24 8.35 -3.58
CA SER A 42 2.52 9.09 -2.35
C SER A 42 1.44 8.92 -1.29
N VAL A 43 0.21 8.56 -1.68
CA VAL A 43 -0.89 8.25 -0.75
C VAL A 43 -0.53 7.09 0.18
N TYR A 44 0.25 6.12 -0.30
CA TYR A 44 0.63 4.94 0.49
C TYR A 44 1.65 5.25 1.59
N ALA A 45 2.27 6.43 1.55
CA ALA A 45 3.20 6.90 2.59
C ALA A 45 2.55 6.83 3.99
N ALA A 46 1.26 7.16 4.09
CA ALA A 46 0.54 7.09 5.37
C ALA A 46 0.44 5.65 5.93
N TYR A 47 0.21 4.66 5.08
CA TYR A 47 0.16 3.25 5.51
C TYR A 47 1.55 2.72 5.84
N ILE A 48 2.56 3.11 5.04
CA ILE A 48 3.97 2.73 5.25
C ILE A 48 4.45 3.25 6.60
N GLU A 49 4.20 4.54 6.91
CA GLU A 49 4.54 5.17 8.18
C GLU A 49 3.79 4.54 9.36
N ALA A 50 2.47 4.36 9.22
CA ALA A 50 1.64 3.78 10.29
C ALA A 50 2.06 2.36 10.67
N LEU A 51 2.59 1.58 9.71
CA LEU A 51 3.09 0.22 9.93
C LEU A 51 4.59 0.17 10.30
N GLY A 52 5.29 1.31 10.32
CA GLY A 52 6.73 1.37 10.58
C GLY A 52 7.55 0.62 9.53
N LEU A 53 7.24 0.87 8.24
CA LEU A 53 7.86 0.18 7.10
C LEU A 53 8.87 1.04 6.35
N GLU A 54 9.26 2.20 6.88
CA GLU A 54 10.13 3.17 6.20
C GLU A 54 11.48 2.57 5.84
N GLU A 55 12.02 1.68 6.69
CA GLU A 55 13.31 1.01 6.45
C GLU A 55 13.30 0.06 5.24
N TYR A 56 12.12 -0.47 4.87
CA TYR A 56 11.96 -1.35 3.71
C TYR A 56 11.79 -0.58 2.40
N LEU A 57 11.41 0.71 2.48
CA LEU A 57 11.16 1.54 1.30
C LEU A 57 12.48 1.85 0.56
N VAL A 58 12.56 1.51 -0.72
CA VAL A 58 13.76 1.66 -1.55
C VAL A 58 13.57 2.62 -2.72
N ALA A 59 12.34 2.98 -3.06
CA ALA A 59 12.02 3.97 -4.08
C ALA A 59 10.58 4.49 -3.88
N VAL A 60 10.35 5.73 -4.30
CA VAL A 60 9.04 6.39 -4.25
C VAL A 60 8.65 6.93 -5.62
N ASP A 61 7.39 7.28 -5.82
CA ASP A 61 6.88 7.94 -7.02
C ASP A 61 7.52 9.33 -7.20
N GLU A 62 6.99 10.33 -6.55
CA GLU A 62 7.44 11.72 -6.61
C GLU A 62 7.73 12.25 -5.20
N LYS A 63 8.99 12.59 -4.92
CA LYS A 63 9.45 13.00 -3.58
C LYS A 63 8.73 14.23 -3.03
N ASP A 64 8.35 15.14 -3.90
CA ASP A 64 7.70 16.40 -3.53
C ASP A 64 6.32 16.19 -2.89
N TYR A 65 5.67 15.06 -3.17
CA TYR A 65 4.36 14.71 -2.61
C TYR A 65 4.45 13.86 -1.33
N ILE A 66 5.63 13.52 -0.87
CA ILE A 66 5.83 12.80 0.39
C ILE A 66 5.90 13.79 1.56
N TYR A 67 4.88 13.82 2.41
CA TYR A 67 4.81 14.72 3.56
C TYR A 67 5.20 14.06 4.89
N SER A 68 5.29 12.72 4.94
CA SER A 68 5.77 12.00 6.13
C SER A 68 7.20 12.37 6.45
N GLU A 69 7.43 12.87 7.67
CA GLU A 69 8.77 13.27 8.12
C GLU A 69 9.70 12.08 8.27
N SER A 70 9.18 10.93 8.74
CA SER A 70 9.96 9.71 8.90
C SER A 70 10.45 9.18 7.56
N ILE A 71 9.57 9.15 6.53
CA ILE A 71 9.94 8.71 5.18
C ILE A 71 10.91 9.72 4.54
N ARG A 72 10.71 11.01 4.69
CA ARG A 72 11.63 12.03 4.17
C ARG A 72 13.04 11.88 4.72
N LYS A 73 13.19 11.61 6.03
CA LYS A 73 14.49 11.31 6.64
C LYS A 73 15.16 10.09 6.01
N GLU A 74 14.40 9.03 5.73
CA GLU A 74 14.93 7.84 5.07
C GLU A 74 15.29 8.10 3.61
N MET A 75 14.51 8.91 2.89
CA MET A 75 14.80 9.32 1.52
C MET A 75 16.13 10.06 1.42
N GLU A 76 16.36 11.03 2.32
CA GLU A 76 17.60 11.80 2.38
C GLU A 76 18.79 10.92 2.79
N ARG A 77 18.64 10.11 3.84
CA ARG A 77 19.69 9.25 4.38
C ARG A 77 20.23 8.24 3.35
N ARG A 78 19.36 7.74 2.47
CA ARG A 78 19.69 6.68 1.51
C ARG A 78 19.79 7.15 0.07
N ASP A 79 19.66 8.45 -0.19
CA ASP A 79 19.55 9.00 -1.54
C ASP A 79 18.55 8.20 -2.40
N MET A 80 17.35 8.00 -1.82
CA MET A 80 16.34 7.12 -2.39
C MET A 80 15.93 7.60 -3.79
N PRO A 81 15.89 6.73 -4.81
CA PRO A 81 15.51 7.12 -6.16
C PRO A 81 14.04 7.49 -6.27
N GLU A 82 13.75 8.39 -7.20
CA GLU A 82 12.41 8.80 -7.62
C GLU A 82 12.02 8.05 -8.89
N LEU A 83 10.86 7.40 -8.86
CA LEU A 83 10.35 6.59 -9.96
C LEU A 83 9.53 7.38 -10.98
N GLY A 84 9.02 8.54 -10.57
CA GLY A 84 8.05 9.31 -11.36
C GLY A 84 6.65 8.68 -11.35
N SER A 85 5.74 9.24 -12.16
CA SER A 85 4.38 8.73 -12.25
C SER A 85 4.32 7.41 -13.02
N VAL A 86 3.22 6.64 -12.84
CA VAL A 86 3.02 5.36 -13.53
C VAL A 86 3.04 5.51 -15.06
N GLU A 87 2.60 6.67 -15.59
CA GLU A 87 2.62 6.95 -17.01
C GLU A 87 4.00 7.31 -17.55
N LYS A 88 4.89 7.82 -16.68
CA LYS A 88 6.23 8.31 -17.01
C LYS A 88 7.28 7.77 -16.05
N ILE A 89 7.27 6.45 -15.87
CA ILE A 89 8.18 5.82 -14.92
C ILE A 89 9.63 5.92 -15.38
N ASN A 90 10.51 6.22 -14.44
CA ASN A 90 11.95 6.16 -14.65
C ASN A 90 12.41 4.70 -14.60
N HIS A 91 12.57 4.09 -15.77
CA HIS A 91 12.93 2.68 -15.92
C HIS A 91 14.29 2.33 -15.29
N GLU A 92 15.26 3.24 -15.38
CA GLU A 92 16.60 3.04 -14.81
C GLU A 92 16.52 3.05 -13.27
N ALA A 93 15.85 4.04 -12.70
CA ALA A 93 15.64 4.13 -11.26
C ALA A 93 14.89 2.91 -10.71
N LEU A 94 13.87 2.42 -11.43
CA LEU A 94 13.11 1.23 -11.04
C LEU A 94 14.00 -0.03 -11.02
N LEU A 95 14.82 -0.24 -12.04
CA LEU A 95 15.72 -1.39 -12.09
C LEU A 95 16.83 -1.28 -11.03
N MET A 96 17.35 -0.09 -10.78
CA MET A 96 18.36 0.16 -9.74
C MET A 96 17.79 -0.03 -8.33
N ALA A 97 16.51 0.28 -8.12
CA ALA A 97 15.85 0.08 -6.83
C ALA A 97 15.80 -1.39 -6.40
N GLN A 98 15.85 -2.35 -7.34
CA GLN A 98 15.80 -3.78 -7.07
C GLN A 98 14.68 -4.13 -6.07
N ALA A 99 13.49 -3.57 -6.27
CA ALA A 99 12.36 -3.82 -5.39
C ALA A 99 11.86 -5.27 -5.53
N ASP A 100 11.55 -5.90 -4.40
CA ASP A 100 10.88 -7.21 -4.37
C ASP A 100 9.38 -7.04 -4.62
N LEU A 101 8.83 -5.91 -4.17
CA LEU A 101 7.42 -5.57 -4.26
C LEU A 101 7.26 -4.10 -4.62
N ILE A 102 6.30 -3.82 -5.49
CA ILE A 102 5.88 -2.46 -5.81
C ILE A 102 4.41 -2.30 -5.43
N TYR A 103 4.11 -1.37 -4.54
CA TYR A 103 2.74 -0.92 -4.34
C TYR A 103 2.35 0.02 -5.48
N SER A 104 1.24 -0.31 -6.15
CA SER A 104 0.66 0.47 -7.23
C SER A 104 -0.85 0.57 -7.05
N PHE A 105 -1.49 1.42 -7.81
CA PHE A 105 -2.95 1.49 -7.87
C PHE A 105 -3.45 0.85 -9.15
N GLY A 106 -4.63 0.23 -9.08
CA GLY A 106 -5.36 -0.18 -10.27
C GLY A 106 -6.29 0.93 -10.75
N TRP A 107 -6.69 0.90 -12.00
CA TRP A 107 -7.66 1.84 -12.56
C TRP A 107 -8.94 1.11 -12.96
N GLN A 108 -10.08 1.49 -12.39
CA GLN A 108 -11.40 0.89 -12.66
C GLN A 108 -11.41 -0.65 -12.60
N GLY A 109 -10.69 -1.22 -11.63
CA GLY A 109 -10.59 -2.68 -11.48
C GLY A 109 -9.56 -3.35 -12.37
N ASN A 110 -8.84 -2.59 -13.21
CA ASN A 110 -7.76 -3.08 -14.04
C ASN A 110 -6.40 -2.63 -13.51
N THR A 111 -5.36 -3.36 -13.89
CA THR A 111 -3.97 -2.96 -13.62
C THR A 111 -3.56 -1.81 -14.55
N THR A 112 -2.45 -1.14 -14.21
CA THR A 112 -1.88 -0.10 -15.06
C THR A 112 -1.18 -0.66 -16.30
N GLY A 113 -1.01 -1.99 -16.38
CA GLY A 113 -0.29 -2.68 -17.45
C GLY A 113 1.23 -2.58 -17.35
N ILE A 114 1.72 -1.92 -16.31
CA ILE A 114 3.17 -1.77 -16.09
C ILE A 114 3.86 -3.10 -15.78
N GLU A 115 3.16 -4.01 -15.11
CA GLU A 115 3.64 -5.36 -14.78
C GLU A 115 4.05 -6.17 -16.00
N GLN A 116 3.42 -5.92 -17.15
CA GLN A 116 3.77 -6.60 -18.41
C GLN A 116 5.17 -6.24 -18.91
N LYS A 117 5.66 -5.03 -18.55
CA LYS A 117 7.00 -4.56 -18.89
C LYS A 117 8.07 -5.09 -17.92
N TYR A 118 7.66 -5.51 -16.72
CA TYR A 118 8.56 -5.95 -15.65
C TYR A 118 8.10 -7.29 -15.05
N PRO A 119 8.14 -8.39 -15.83
CA PRO A 119 7.60 -9.68 -15.41
C PRO A 119 8.31 -10.30 -14.19
N ASN A 120 9.49 -9.81 -13.85
CA ASN A 120 10.28 -10.28 -12.71
C ASN A 120 10.06 -9.42 -11.44
N ILE A 121 9.20 -8.41 -11.49
CA ILE A 121 8.89 -7.56 -10.36
C ILE A 121 7.44 -7.82 -9.95
N THR A 122 7.22 -8.02 -8.67
CA THR A 122 5.87 -8.21 -8.14
C THR A 122 5.18 -6.87 -7.91
N PHE A 123 3.96 -6.74 -8.44
CA PHE A 123 3.11 -5.57 -8.21
C PHE A 123 1.93 -5.95 -7.31
N ALA A 124 1.69 -5.15 -6.29
CA ALA A 124 0.51 -5.26 -5.43
C ALA A 124 -0.38 -4.02 -5.65
N TYR A 125 -1.60 -4.26 -6.11
CA TYR A 125 -2.53 -3.22 -6.50
C TYR A 125 -3.53 -2.92 -5.39
N ALA A 126 -3.55 -1.68 -4.93
CA ALA A 126 -4.55 -1.18 -3.98
C ALA A 126 -5.62 -0.35 -4.73
N TYR A 127 -6.81 -0.34 -4.17
CA TYR A 127 -7.99 0.36 -4.72
C TYR A 127 -8.69 1.16 -3.63
N GLU A 128 -7.96 1.61 -2.62
CA GLU A 128 -8.47 2.35 -1.46
C GLU A 128 -9.22 3.63 -1.85
N TYR A 129 -8.88 4.22 -2.98
CA TYR A 129 -9.53 5.40 -3.52
C TYR A 129 -10.98 5.16 -3.97
N LEU A 130 -11.37 3.89 -4.21
CA LEU A 130 -12.75 3.49 -4.56
C LEU A 130 -13.64 3.36 -3.31
N GLU A 131 -13.06 3.40 -2.11
CA GLU A 131 -13.83 3.32 -0.88
C GLU A 131 -14.57 4.64 -0.61
N GLU A 132 -15.89 4.55 -0.51
CA GLU A 132 -16.75 5.70 -0.23
C GLU A 132 -16.68 6.15 1.23
N GLN A 133 -16.43 5.18 2.15
CA GLN A 133 -16.42 5.43 3.58
C GLN A 133 -14.99 5.61 4.11
N PRO A 134 -14.75 6.58 5.02
CA PRO A 134 -13.42 6.79 5.60
C PRO A 134 -12.85 5.54 6.27
N LEU A 135 -13.69 4.75 6.96
CA LEU A 135 -13.25 3.51 7.57
C LEU A 135 -12.85 2.45 6.54
N GLY A 136 -13.54 2.38 5.38
CA GLY A 136 -13.14 1.51 4.29
C GLY A 136 -11.72 1.83 3.82
N ARG A 137 -11.41 3.12 3.62
CA ARG A 137 -10.03 3.54 3.28
C ARG A 137 -9.02 3.16 4.35
N ALA A 138 -9.34 3.41 5.63
CA ALA A 138 -8.44 3.06 6.73
C ALA A 138 -8.19 1.54 6.82
N GLU A 139 -9.19 0.72 6.49
CA GLU A 139 -9.09 -0.75 6.52
C GLU A 139 -8.05 -1.31 5.55
N TRP A 140 -7.73 -0.58 4.48
CA TRP A 140 -6.68 -0.98 3.55
C TRP A 140 -5.30 -1.13 4.18
N ILE A 141 -5.09 -0.60 5.39
CA ILE A 141 -3.85 -0.86 6.15
C ILE A 141 -3.57 -2.37 6.30
N ARG A 142 -4.62 -3.19 6.40
CA ARG A 142 -4.53 -4.66 6.46
C ARG A 142 -3.92 -5.25 5.19
N PHE A 143 -4.30 -4.71 4.01
CA PHE A 143 -3.72 -5.11 2.74
C PHE A 143 -2.20 -4.87 2.72
N PHE A 144 -1.77 -3.67 3.09
CA PHE A 144 -0.36 -3.31 3.11
C PHE A 144 0.45 -4.16 4.11
N ALA A 145 -0.15 -4.49 5.26
CA ALA A 145 0.48 -5.26 6.32
C ALA A 145 0.78 -6.71 5.94
N CYS A 146 -0.08 -7.35 5.11
CA CYS A 146 0.05 -8.77 4.76
C CYS A 146 1.40 -9.13 4.14
N PHE A 147 2.03 -8.21 3.42
CA PHE A 147 3.32 -8.43 2.77
C PHE A 147 4.51 -8.34 3.72
N PHE A 148 4.29 -7.92 4.97
CA PHE A 148 5.32 -7.70 5.99
C PHE A 148 5.08 -8.50 7.28
N ASP A 149 4.11 -9.42 7.28
CA ASP A 149 3.69 -10.19 8.46
C ASP A 149 3.28 -9.29 9.65
N LYS A 150 2.66 -8.13 9.35
CA LYS A 150 2.24 -7.11 10.34
C LYS A 150 0.72 -6.99 10.48
N GLU A 151 -0.01 -8.08 10.25
CA GLU A 151 -1.47 -8.08 10.31
C GLU A 151 -1.99 -7.71 11.70
N ALA A 152 -1.33 -8.16 12.76
CA ALA A 152 -1.73 -7.86 14.13
C ALA A 152 -1.58 -6.36 14.47
N GLU A 153 -0.50 -5.72 14.00
CA GLU A 153 -0.29 -4.28 14.12
C GLU A 153 -1.35 -3.51 13.33
N ALA A 154 -1.63 -3.94 12.10
CA ALA A 154 -2.66 -3.32 11.26
C ALA A 154 -4.04 -3.40 11.90
N ASP A 155 -4.40 -4.54 12.48
CA ASP A 155 -5.66 -4.73 13.20
C ASP A 155 -5.75 -3.77 14.39
N SER A 156 -4.68 -3.65 15.18
CA SER A 156 -4.64 -2.76 16.33
C SER A 156 -4.82 -1.29 15.92
N ILE A 157 -4.13 -0.88 14.85
CA ILE A 157 -4.23 0.50 14.32
C ILE A 157 -5.65 0.74 13.79
N PHE A 158 -6.20 -0.17 13.00
CA PHE A 158 -7.53 -0.02 12.43
C PHE A 158 -8.62 0.05 13.51
N GLU A 159 -8.58 -0.82 14.53
CA GLU A 159 -9.57 -0.80 15.62
C GLU A 159 -9.48 0.51 16.44
N SER A 160 -8.28 1.07 16.61
CA SER A 160 -8.10 2.39 17.23
C SER A 160 -8.75 3.51 16.40
N ILE A 161 -8.51 3.51 15.09
CA ILE A 161 -9.12 4.47 14.15
C ILE A 161 -10.64 4.35 14.17
N LYS A 162 -11.16 3.13 14.10
CA LYS A 162 -12.58 2.83 14.11
C LYS A 162 -13.25 3.33 15.40
N THR A 163 -12.68 3.03 16.56
CA THR A 163 -13.19 3.48 17.86
C THR A 163 -13.24 5.02 17.91
N ASN A 164 -12.19 5.70 17.49
CA ASN A 164 -12.15 7.15 17.45
C ASN A 164 -13.20 7.74 16.49
N TYR A 165 -13.36 7.12 15.32
CA TYR A 165 -14.36 7.53 14.34
C TYR A 165 -15.79 7.37 14.87
N GLU A 166 -16.11 6.24 15.52
CA GLU A 166 -17.41 5.96 16.10
C GLU A 166 -17.74 6.94 17.24
N ASN A 167 -16.77 7.20 18.13
CA ASN A 167 -16.91 8.19 19.20
C ASN A 167 -17.19 9.62 18.65
N LEU A 168 -16.45 10.03 17.61
CA LEU A 168 -16.70 11.33 16.97
C LEU A 168 -18.07 11.39 16.30
N LYS A 169 -18.51 10.30 15.69
CA LYS A 169 -19.83 10.20 15.07
C LYS A 169 -20.94 10.36 16.11
N GLU A 170 -20.80 9.73 17.28
CA GLU A 170 -21.77 9.87 18.38
C GLU A 170 -21.85 11.32 18.87
N LEU A 171 -20.71 12.01 19.03
CA LEU A 171 -20.68 13.40 19.43
C LEU A 171 -21.36 14.37 18.44
N THR A 172 -21.52 13.95 17.19
CA THR A 172 -22.12 14.77 16.12
C THR A 172 -23.56 14.42 15.78
N VAL A 173 -24.20 13.46 16.49
CA VAL A 173 -25.59 13.04 16.21
C VAL A 173 -26.58 14.20 16.31
N ASP A 174 -26.42 15.07 17.31
CA ASP A 174 -27.34 16.18 17.60
C ASP A 174 -26.95 17.51 16.97
N VAL A 175 -25.94 17.54 16.07
CA VAL A 175 -25.53 18.78 15.39
C VAL A 175 -26.54 19.11 14.30
N ALA A 176 -27.28 20.22 14.48
CA ALA A 176 -28.35 20.65 13.58
C ALA A 176 -27.86 21.13 12.21
N PHE A 177 -26.60 21.53 12.09
CA PHE A 177 -25.97 21.95 10.83
C PHE A 177 -24.70 21.15 10.57
N ARG A 178 -24.67 20.47 9.43
CA ARG A 178 -23.46 19.81 8.92
C ARG A 178 -23.00 20.58 7.67
N PRO A 179 -21.73 21.01 7.63
CA PRO A 179 -21.18 21.69 6.46
C PRO A 179 -21.18 20.81 5.22
#